data_d19a16b4bfd6f6e7ccdbd7c4d117c55d
#
_entry.id   d19a16b4bfd6f6e7ccdbd7c4d117c55d
#
_cell.length_a   1.000
_cell.length_b   1.000
_cell.length_c   1.000
_cell.angle_alpha   90.00
_cell.angle_beta   90.00
_cell.angle_gamma   90.00
#
_symmetry.space_group_name_H-M   'P 1'
#
loop_
_entity.id
_entity.type
_entity.pdbx_description
1 polymer ?
#
loop_
_entity_poly.entity_id
_entity_poly.type
_entity_poly.pdbx_seq_one_letter_code
_entity_poly.pdbx_strand_id
1 'polypeptide(L)'
;MQPIALGNLILHPIVEGDIDLLHKWLNAPHVAEWFDGAVSLEAVQRKYIEKIRSDWQQAFIVYQADIPFGYVQSYRASRAGPGWWPDVDEQTVGIDQFIGELSFLGCGMGTLMVREFSSWLLAQPTISRVIADPDLNNEGAIRCYRKAGFVDVGLVDTPKGRALLMERRT
;
A
#
# COMPACT_ATOMS: atom_id res chain seq x y z
N MET A 1 5.47 -9.94 14.32
CA MET A 1 6.07 -10.33 13.01
C MET A 1 7.48 -9.80 12.97
N GLN A 2 8.43 -10.49 12.31
CA GLN A 2 9.83 -10.02 12.16
C GLN A 2 9.92 -9.05 10.97
N PRO A 3 10.91 -8.13 10.94
CA PRO A 3 11.20 -7.31 9.76
C PRO A 3 11.52 -8.17 8.54
N ILE A 4 11.16 -7.66 7.36
CA ILE A 4 11.35 -8.34 6.07
C ILE A 4 12.38 -7.55 5.26
N ALA A 5 13.47 -8.20 4.84
CA ALA A 5 14.46 -7.61 3.96
C ALA A 5 14.12 -7.90 2.49
N LEU A 6 13.98 -6.86 1.68
CA LEU A 6 13.67 -6.92 0.25
C LEU A 6 14.69 -6.09 -0.53
N GLY A 7 15.76 -6.72 -0.98
CA GLY A 7 16.87 -6.00 -1.61
C GLY A 7 17.48 -4.97 -0.65
N ASN A 8 17.42 -3.69 -1.05
CA ASN A 8 17.91 -2.57 -0.24
C ASN A 8 16.86 -1.99 0.72
N LEU A 9 15.68 -2.58 0.77
CA LEU A 9 14.57 -2.14 1.61
C LEU A 9 14.43 -3.04 2.83
N ILE A 10 14.06 -2.45 3.95
CA ILE A 10 13.65 -3.18 5.15
C ILE A 10 12.23 -2.74 5.50
N LEU A 11 11.34 -3.71 5.61
CA LEU A 11 9.95 -3.51 5.98
C LEU A 11 9.76 -3.89 7.46
N HIS A 12 9.51 -2.90 8.30
CA HIS A 12 9.18 -3.13 9.70
C HIS A 12 7.67 -3.19 9.87
N PRO A 13 7.11 -4.28 10.40
CA PRO A 13 5.70 -4.33 10.76
C PRO A 13 5.36 -3.14 11.67
N ILE A 14 4.25 -2.47 11.38
CA ILE A 14 3.83 -1.32 12.18
C ILE A 14 3.57 -1.72 13.63
N VAL A 15 3.95 -0.83 14.54
CA VAL A 15 3.67 -0.91 15.98
C VAL A 15 3.02 0.37 16.46
N GLU A 16 2.48 0.37 17.68
CA GLU A 16 1.82 1.57 18.22
C GLU A 16 2.75 2.79 18.28
N GLY A 17 4.06 2.58 18.43
CA GLY A 17 5.08 3.63 18.41
C GLY A 17 5.24 4.36 17.05
N ASP A 18 4.71 3.80 15.96
CA ASP A 18 4.79 4.42 14.62
C ASP A 18 3.63 5.38 14.34
N ILE A 19 2.64 5.49 15.24
CA ILE A 19 1.41 6.26 15.01
C ILE A 19 1.70 7.75 14.77
N ASP A 20 2.62 8.34 15.49
CA ASP A 20 2.99 9.76 15.32
C ASP A 20 3.64 10.00 13.94
N LEU A 21 4.48 9.06 13.48
CA LEU A 21 5.08 9.09 12.15
C LEU A 21 4.02 8.97 11.05
N LEU A 22 3.10 8.02 11.21
CA LEU A 22 1.98 7.82 10.28
C LEU A 22 1.06 9.04 10.24
N HIS A 23 0.75 9.65 11.40
CA HIS A 23 -0.02 10.88 11.48
C HIS A 23 0.68 12.05 10.77
N LYS A 24 1.99 12.24 10.98
CA LYS A 24 2.80 13.23 10.26
C LYS A 24 2.68 13.03 8.75
N TRP A 25 2.88 11.82 8.27
CA TRP A 25 2.88 11.50 6.84
C TRP A 25 1.50 11.64 6.19
N LEU A 26 0.44 11.14 6.84
CA LEU A 26 -0.93 11.23 6.32
C LEU A 26 -1.43 12.68 6.21
N ASN A 27 -0.88 13.60 7.01
CA ASN A 27 -1.17 15.03 6.94
C ASN A 27 -0.21 15.82 6.04
N ALA A 28 0.82 15.15 5.49
CA ALA A 28 1.69 15.80 4.50
C ALA A 28 0.90 16.03 3.19
N PRO A 29 0.96 17.24 2.57
CA PRO A 29 0.11 17.58 1.42
C PRO A 29 0.12 16.56 0.28
N HIS A 30 1.29 16.03 -0.06
CA HIS A 30 1.46 15.05 -1.16
C HIS A 30 0.88 13.66 -0.84
N VAL A 31 0.62 13.34 0.43
CA VAL A 31 -0.07 12.12 0.85
C VAL A 31 -1.55 12.39 1.03
N ALA A 32 -1.89 13.48 1.74
CA ALA A 32 -3.27 13.86 2.06
C ALA A 32 -4.15 14.05 0.82
N GLU A 33 -3.55 14.46 -0.30
CA GLU A 33 -4.23 14.59 -1.60
C GLU A 33 -4.89 13.29 -2.07
N TRP A 34 -4.27 12.14 -1.75
CA TRP A 34 -4.70 10.81 -2.24
C TRP A 34 -5.27 9.91 -1.14
N PHE A 35 -5.04 10.26 0.12
CA PHE A 35 -5.52 9.55 1.29
C PHE A 35 -6.43 10.49 2.10
N ASP A 36 -7.48 10.08 2.60
CA ASP A 36 -8.54 10.69 3.44
C ASP A 36 -8.43 12.20 3.84
N GLY A 37 -7.46 12.96 3.29
CA GLY A 37 -7.18 14.34 3.65
C GLY A 37 -6.56 14.48 5.06
N ALA A 38 -6.68 15.67 5.65
CA ALA A 38 -6.19 15.91 7.02
C ALA A 38 -6.96 15.06 8.03
N VAL A 39 -6.22 14.27 8.81
CA VAL A 39 -6.78 13.34 9.80
C VAL A 39 -6.29 13.66 11.21
N SER A 40 -7.14 13.48 12.22
CA SER A 40 -6.72 13.64 13.60
C SER A 40 -5.86 12.48 14.08
N LEU A 41 -5.06 12.73 15.11
CA LEU A 41 -4.22 11.69 15.72
C LEU A 41 -5.06 10.51 16.23
N GLU A 42 -6.21 10.80 16.83
CA GLU A 42 -7.12 9.76 17.35
C GLU A 42 -7.70 8.90 16.23
N ALA A 43 -8.00 9.50 15.06
CA ALA A 43 -8.47 8.76 13.89
C ALA A 43 -7.38 7.84 13.35
N VAL A 44 -6.15 8.31 13.25
CA VAL A 44 -4.98 7.51 12.85
C VAL A 44 -4.75 6.39 13.86
N GLN A 45 -4.73 6.69 15.15
CA GLN A 45 -4.53 5.73 16.21
C GLN A 45 -5.57 4.58 16.13
N ARG A 46 -6.85 4.90 16.06
CA ARG A 46 -7.92 3.90 15.93
C ARG A 46 -7.73 3.02 14.70
N LYS A 47 -7.52 3.63 13.52
CA LYS A 47 -7.36 2.95 12.23
C LYS A 47 -6.17 1.98 12.24
N TYR A 48 -5.02 2.43 12.75
CA TYR A 48 -3.79 1.63 12.67
C TYR A 48 -3.67 0.61 13.81
N ILE A 49 -4.26 0.83 14.98
CA ILE A 49 -4.37 -0.21 16.01
C ILE A 49 -5.24 -1.37 15.51
N GLU A 50 -6.34 -1.11 14.80
CA GLU A 50 -7.13 -2.16 14.17
C GLU A 50 -6.30 -2.98 13.17
N LYS A 51 -5.46 -2.31 12.35
CA LYS A 51 -4.56 -2.99 11.42
C LYS A 51 -3.49 -3.85 12.12
N ILE A 52 -2.88 -3.33 13.18
CA ILE A 52 -1.89 -4.07 13.99
C ILE A 52 -2.48 -5.38 14.55
N ARG A 53 -3.76 -5.36 14.90
CA ARG A 53 -4.49 -6.52 15.46
C ARG A 53 -5.14 -7.42 14.42
N SER A 54 -5.10 -7.03 13.15
CA SER A 54 -5.76 -7.76 12.06
C SER A 54 -5.02 -9.05 11.71
N ASP A 55 -5.78 -10.09 11.36
CA ASP A 55 -5.28 -11.38 10.83
C ASP A 55 -5.30 -11.45 9.30
N TRP A 56 -5.92 -10.47 8.62
CA TRP A 56 -6.09 -10.41 7.16
C TRP A 56 -5.45 -9.20 6.50
N GLN A 57 -4.83 -8.33 7.29
CA GLN A 57 -4.07 -7.17 6.84
C GLN A 57 -2.66 -7.23 7.41
N GLN A 58 -1.69 -6.77 6.63
CA GLN A 58 -0.30 -6.57 7.07
C GLN A 58 0.12 -5.17 6.63
N ALA A 59 0.74 -4.43 7.50
CA ALA A 59 1.17 -3.07 7.23
C ALA A 59 2.59 -2.84 7.76
N PHE A 60 3.36 -2.06 7.00
CA PHE A 60 4.78 -1.87 7.25
C PHE A 60 5.21 -0.42 7.06
N ILE A 61 6.13 0.04 7.92
CA ILE A 61 6.99 1.17 7.62
C ILE A 61 8.17 0.67 6.80
N VAL A 62 8.43 1.34 5.69
CA VAL A 62 9.51 0.96 4.76
C VAL A 62 10.71 1.85 4.98
N TYR A 63 11.86 1.21 5.16
CA TYR A 63 13.15 1.84 5.40
C TYR A 63 14.09 1.62 4.21
N GLN A 64 14.90 2.63 3.93
CA GLN A 64 16.14 2.49 3.16
C GLN A 64 17.30 2.79 4.10
N ALA A 65 18.16 1.82 4.33
CA ALA A 65 19.09 1.83 5.46
C ALA A 65 18.31 2.07 6.77
N ASP A 66 18.67 3.07 7.57
CA ASP A 66 18.00 3.39 8.83
C ASP A 66 16.95 4.52 8.70
N ILE A 67 16.61 4.94 7.47
CA ILE A 67 15.71 6.08 7.22
C ILE A 67 14.32 5.55 6.85
N PRO A 68 13.28 5.76 7.68
CA PRO A 68 11.91 5.48 7.31
C PRO A 68 11.46 6.46 6.24
N PHE A 69 10.91 5.97 5.13
CA PHE A 69 10.53 6.85 4.03
C PHE A 69 9.11 6.63 3.49
N GLY A 70 8.50 5.51 3.76
CA GLY A 70 7.19 5.20 3.20
C GLY A 70 6.44 4.13 3.98
N TYR A 71 5.25 3.89 3.52
CA TYR A 71 4.31 2.93 4.07
C TYR A 71 3.81 2.01 2.97
N VAL A 72 3.63 0.74 3.28
CA VAL A 72 2.97 -0.23 2.40
C VAL A 72 2.12 -1.18 3.24
N GLN A 73 0.97 -1.57 2.70
CA GLN A 73 0.12 -2.58 3.30
C GLN A 73 -0.36 -3.58 2.27
N SER A 74 -0.73 -4.77 2.74
CA SER A 74 -1.50 -5.74 2.00
C SER A 74 -2.73 -6.19 2.80
N TYR A 75 -3.76 -6.61 2.09
CA TYR A 75 -5.00 -7.10 2.69
C TYR A 75 -5.66 -8.14 1.80
N ARG A 76 -6.37 -9.10 2.41
CA ARG A 76 -7.19 -10.06 1.64
C ARG A 76 -8.31 -9.30 0.94
N ALA A 77 -8.28 -9.29 -0.40
CA ALA A 77 -9.23 -8.53 -1.19
C ALA A 77 -10.68 -9.01 -0.98
N SER A 78 -10.87 -10.31 -0.75
CA SER A 78 -12.18 -10.91 -0.42
C SER A 78 -12.82 -10.37 0.87
N ARG A 79 -12.02 -9.78 1.77
CA ARG A 79 -12.49 -9.21 3.05
C ARG A 79 -12.56 -7.68 3.06
N ALA A 80 -11.97 -7.02 2.07
CA ALA A 80 -11.73 -5.57 2.12
C ALA A 80 -12.89 -4.73 1.60
N GLY A 81 -13.82 -5.28 0.85
CA GLY A 81 -14.88 -4.49 0.27
C GLY A 81 -16.05 -5.31 -0.25
N PRO A 82 -17.22 -4.69 -0.43
CA PRO A 82 -18.43 -5.35 -0.90
C PRO A 82 -18.44 -5.53 -2.43
N GLY A 83 -17.39 -6.15 -3.01
CA GLY A 83 -17.36 -6.49 -4.43
C GLY A 83 -16.97 -5.35 -5.37
N TRP A 84 -16.11 -4.43 -4.94
CA TRP A 84 -15.58 -3.37 -5.83
C TRP A 84 -14.70 -3.91 -6.94
N TRP A 85 -14.04 -5.03 -6.71
CA TRP A 85 -13.15 -5.65 -7.67
C TRP A 85 -13.77 -6.93 -8.22
N PRO A 86 -13.77 -7.13 -9.55
CA PRO A 86 -14.25 -8.35 -10.15
C PRO A 86 -13.29 -9.53 -9.89
N ASP A 87 -13.85 -10.72 -9.86
CA ASP A 87 -13.10 -12.00 -9.82
C ASP A 87 -12.09 -12.11 -8.67
N VAL A 88 -12.46 -11.61 -7.49
CA VAL A 88 -11.64 -11.68 -6.28
C VAL A 88 -11.87 -13.03 -5.59
N ASP A 89 -10.76 -13.75 -5.36
CA ASP A 89 -10.72 -15.01 -4.63
C ASP A 89 -9.85 -14.90 -3.36
N GLU A 90 -9.71 -16.00 -2.63
CA GLU A 90 -8.90 -16.08 -1.41
C GLU A 90 -7.40 -15.96 -1.66
N GLN A 91 -6.94 -16.09 -2.90
CA GLN A 91 -5.54 -15.94 -3.31
C GLN A 91 -5.24 -14.53 -3.83
N THR A 92 -6.25 -13.63 -3.84
CA THR A 92 -6.11 -12.25 -4.27
C THR A 92 -5.84 -11.32 -3.09
N VAL A 93 -4.76 -10.55 -3.16
CA VAL A 93 -4.36 -9.54 -2.16
C VAL A 93 -4.40 -8.15 -2.79
N GLY A 94 -5.01 -7.20 -2.10
CA GLY A 94 -4.89 -5.78 -2.42
C GLY A 94 -3.67 -5.16 -1.73
N ILE A 95 -3.08 -4.15 -2.35
CA ILE A 95 -2.02 -3.34 -1.74
C ILE A 95 -2.30 -1.85 -1.84
N ASP A 96 -1.94 -1.12 -0.79
CA ASP A 96 -1.87 0.34 -0.78
C ASP A 96 -0.48 0.77 -0.32
N GLN A 97 -0.03 1.94 -0.79
CA GLN A 97 1.26 2.48 -0.43
C GLN A 97 1.31 4.01 -0.55
N PHE A 98 2.22 4.62 0.17
CA PHE A 98 2.63 6.00 -0.07
C PHE A 98 4.10 6.22 0.32
N ILE A 99 4.70 7.24 -0.28
CA ILE A 99 5.98 7.80 0.16
C ILE A 99 5.67 8.91 1.16
N GLY A 100 6.12 8.76 2.39
CA GLY A 100 5.88 9.74 3.46
C GLY A 100 6.90 10.89 3.45
N GLU A 101 8.16 10.60 3.11
CA GLU A 101 9.23 11.59 3.09
C GLU A 101 9.46 12.17 1.69
N LEU A 102 9.36 13.51 1.56
CA LEU A 102 9.47 14.23 0.27
C LEU A 102 10.76 13.95 -0.49
N SER A 103 11.86 13.74 0.21
CA SER A 103 13.18 13.47 -0.40
C SER A 103 13.24 12.16 -1.20
N PHE A 104 12.27 11.27 -0.98
CA PHE A 104 12.16 10.00 -1.68
C PHE A 104 11.14 10.02 -2.84
N LEU A 105 10.48 11.16 -3.09
CA LEU A 105 9.59 11.32 -4.24
C LEU A 105 10.37 11.50 -5.54
N GLY A 106 9.84 10.96 -6.63
CA GLY A 106 10.39 11.16 -7.98
C GLY A 106 11.71 10.45 -8.28
N CYS A 107 12.34 9.78 -7.32
CA CYS A 107 13.62 9.09 -7.47
C CYS A 107 13.51 7.56 -7.67
N GLY A 108 12.30 7.05 -7.96
CA GLY A 108 12.07 5.63 -8.26
C GLY A 108 11.80 4.75 -7.03
N MET A 109 11.87 5.29 -5.82
CA MET A 109 11.70 4.51 -4.58
C MET A 109 10.30 3.92 -4.43
N GLY A 110 9.25 4.63 -4.86
CA GLY A 110 7.90 4.08 -4.88
C GLY A 110 7.78 2.85 -5.80
N THR A 111 8.37 2.92 -7.00
CA THR A 111 8.39 1.78 -7.92
C THR A 111 9.17 0.61 -7.35
N LEU A 112 10.32 0.86 -6.73
CA LEU A 112 11.12 -0.17 -6.08
C LEU A 112 10.32 -0.84 -4.96
N MET A 113 9.72 -0.06 -4.07
CA MET A 113 8.92 -0.56 -2.95
C MET A 113 7.75 -1.43 -3.43
N VAL A 114 6.96 -0.96 -4.39
CA VAL A 114 5.83 -1.71 -4.95
C VAL A 114 6.28 -3.00 -5.62
N ARG A 115 7.37 -2.94 -6.41
CA ARG A 115 7.89 -4.12 -7.12
C ARG A 115 8.38 -5.18 -6.15
N GLU A 116 9.21 -4.82 -5.20
CA GLU A 116 9.79 -5.75 -4.24
C GLU A 116 8.70 -6.35 -3.33
N PHE A 117 7.79 -5.50 -2.82
CA PHE A 117 6.70 -5.97 -1.97
C PHE A 117 5.73 -6.90 -2.70
N SER A 118 5.30 -6.54 -3.92
CA SER A 118 4.42 -7.42 -4.70
C SER A 118 5.11 -8.72 -5.12
N SER A 119 6.42 -8.70 -5.40
CA SER A 119 7.20 -9.91 -5.66
C SER A 119 7.28 -10.83 -4.43
N TRP A 120 7.49 -10.24 -3.26
CA TRP A 120 7.48 -10.98 -2.00
C TRP A 120 6.11 -11.61 -1.70
N LEU A 121 5.03 -10.88 -1.95
CA LEU A 121 3.67 -11.41 -1.81
C LEU A 121 3.43 -12.58 -2.76
N LEU A 122 3.77 -12.44 -4.04
CA LEU A 122 3.57 -13.49 -5.06
C LEU A 122 4.48 -14.72 -4.86
N ALA A 123 5.54 -14.59 -4.09
CA ALA A 123 6.35 -15.75 -3.67
C ALA A 123 5.68 -16.60 -2.57
N GLN A 124 4.59 -16.11 -1.97
CA GLN A 124 3.80 -16.87 -0.99
C GLN A 124 2.90 -17.87 -1.73
N PRO A 125 2.87 -19.16 -1.36
CA PRO A 125 2.09 -20.18 -2.08
C PRO A 125 0.58 -19.96 -2.04
N THR A 126 0.10 -19.11 -1.14
CA THR A 126 -1.32 -18.77 -0.97
C THR A 126 -1.74 -17.50 -1.72
N ILE A 127 -0.85 -16.88 -2.49
CA ILE A 127 -1.11 -15.63 -3.22
C ILE A 127 -0.75 -15.84 -4.69
N SER A 128 -1.73 -15.69 -5.57
CA SER A 128 -1.55 -15.80 -7.02
C SER A 128 -1.76 -14.48 -7.75
N ARG A 129 -2.39 -13.50 -7.07
CA ARG A 129 -2.76 -12.22 -7.64
C ARG A 129 -2.59 -11.09 -6.63
N VAL A 130 -1.91 -10.03 -7.05
CA VAL A 130 -1.82 -8.77 -6.31
C VAL A 130 -2.55 -7.69 -7.11
N ILE A 131 -3.46 -6.95 -6.48
CA ILE A 131 -4.22 -5.86 -7.09
C ILE A 131 -3.93 -4.52 -6.41
N ALA A 132 -4.11 -3.46 -7.18
CA ALA A 132 -4.12 -2.07 -6.71
C ALA A 132 -5.15 -1.29 -7.53
N ASP A 133 -5.74 -0.25 -6.93
CA ASP A 133 -6.78 0.56 -7.57
C ASP A 133 -6.56 2.06 -7.36
N PRO A 134 -5.45 2.62 -7.90
CA PRO A 134 -5.19 4.05 -7.81
C PRO A 134 -6.30 4.88 -8.44
N ASP A 135 -6.58 6.05 -7.84
CA ASP A 135 -7.46 7.07 -8.43
C ASP A 135 -6.99 7.42 -9.84
N LEU A 136 -7.94 7.61 -10.77
CA LEU A 136 -7.65 7.91 -12.18
C LEU A 136 -6.82 9.18 -12.38
N ASN A 137 -6.95 10.16 -11.47
CA ASN A 137 -6.19 11.39 -11.52
C ASN A 137 -4.79 11.24 -10.91
N ASN A 138 -4.52 10.15 -10.18
CA ASN A 138 -3.20 9.86 -9.62
C ASN A 138 -2.29 9.19 -10.66
N GLU A 139 -1.97 9.94 -11.73
CA GLU A 139 -1.08 9.46 -12.78
C GLU A 139 0.29 9.00 -12.26
N GLY A 140 0.76 9.60 -11.17
CA GLY A 140 2.01 9.22 -10.51
C GLY A 140 1.97 7.79 -9.99
N ALA A 141 0.91 7.43 -9.28
CA ALA A 141 0.69 6.07 -8.79
C ALA A 141 0.49 5.08 -9.94
N ILE A 142 -0.31 5.42 -10.95
CA ILE A 142 -0.56 4.56 -12.12
C ILE A 142 0.77 4.24 -12.83
N ARG A 143 1.60 5.27 -13.09
CA ARG A 143 2.93 5.05 -13.69
C ARG A 143 3.85 4.22 -12.79
N CYS A 144 3.75 4.40 -11.48
CA CYS A 144 4.52 3.62 -10.49
C CYS A 144 4.16 2.13 -10.57
N TYR A 145 2.87 1.80 -10.52
CA TYR A 145 2.39 0.42 -10.61
C TYR A 145 2.77 -0.24 -11.95
N ARG A 146 2.59 0.45 -13.08
CA ARG A 146 3.01 -0.08 -14.40
C ARG A 146 4.50 -0.41 -14.44
N LYS A 147 5.36 0.48 -13.94
CA LYS A 147 6.82 0.25 -13.84
C LYS A 147 7.18 -0.88 -12.86
N ALA A 148 6.34 -1.14 -11.87
CA ALA A 148 6.51 -2.25 -10.94
C ALA A 148 6.01 -3.60 -11.50
N GLY A 149 5.47 -3.62 -12.74
CA GLY A 149 5.03 -4.84 -13.42
C GLY A 149 3.54 -5.14 -13.31
N PHE A 150 2.73 -4.17 -12.86
CA PHE A 150 1.28 -4.29 -12.91
C PHE A 150 0.75 -3.97 -14.30
N VAL A 151 -0.31 -4.64 -14.69
CA VAL A 151 -1.07 -4.39 -15.92
C VAL A 151 -2.45 -3.81 -15.60
N ASP A 152 -2.97 -3.00 -16.50
CA ASP A 152 -4.31 -2.42 -16.38
C ASP A 152 -5.35 -3.52 -16.60
N VAL A 153 -6.35 -3.61 -15.71
CA VAL A 153 -7.48 -4.54 -15.82
C VAL A 153 -8.71 -3.82 -16.35
N GLY A 154 -9.04 -2.67 -15.76
CA GLY A 154 -10.22 -1.90 -16.13
C GLY A 154 -10.59 -0.86 -15.09
N LEU A 155 -11.68 -0.12 -15.36
CA LEU A 155 -12.19 0.86 -14.43
C LEU A 155 -13.12 0.22 -13.40
N VAL A 156 -12.98 0.64 -12.15
CA VAL A 156 -13.83 0.22 -11.04
C VAL A 156 -14.37 1.43 -10.30
N ASP A 157 -15.58 1.29 -9.74
CA ASP A 157 -16.16 2.29 -8.87
C ASP A 157 -15.90 1.90 -7.42
N THR A 158 -15.23 2.77 -6.67
CA THR A 158 -14.92 2.60 -5.25
C THR A 158 -15.66 3.66 -4.43
N PRO A 159 -15.75 3.53 -3.10
CA PRO A 159 -16.34 4.56 -2.25
C PRO A 159 -15.64 5.92 -2.36
N LYS A 160 -14.40 5.96 -2.85
CA LYS A 160 -13.61 7.19 -3.06
C LYS A 160 -13.74 7.76 -4.47
N GLY A 161 -14.44 7.07 -5.37
CA GLY A 161 -14.60 7.47 -6.76
C GLY A 161 -14.11 6.40 -7.74
N ARG A 162 -13.94 6.80 -8.99
CA ARG A 162 -13.46 5.90 -10.05
C ARG A 162 -11.97 5.69 -9.95
N ALA A 163 -11.57 4.44 -10.04
CA ALA A 163 -10.17 4.01 -9.97
C ALA A 163 -9.81 3.11 -11.15
N LEU A 164 -8.54 3.01 -11.46
CA LEU A 164 -7.99 2.04 -12.40
C LEU A 164 -7.57 0.79 -11.64
N LEU A 165 -8.33 -0.29 -11.80
CA LEU A 165 -7.89 -1.58 -11.28
C LEU A 165 -6.69 -2.07 -12.07
N MET A 166 -5.64 -2.38 -11.37
CA MET A 166 -4.40 -2.92 -11.89
C MET A 166 -4.05 -4.21 -11.18
N GLU A 167 -3.39 -5.15 -11.87
CA GLU A 167 -3.00 -6.41 -11.28
C GLU A 167 -1.58 -6.84 -11.65
N ARG A 168 -0.99 -7.65 -10.78
CA ARG A 168 0.23 -8.41 -11.04
C ARG A 168 0.01 -9.86 -10.61
N ARG A 169 0.43 -10.81 -11.45
CA ARG A 169 0.31 -12.25 -11.21
C ARG A 169 1.68 -12.94 -11.24
N THR A 170 1.72 -14.16 -10.71
CA THR A 170 2.87 -15.07 -10.87
C THR A 170 3.05 -15.48 -12.33
#